data_47c5b407b8145d383704c3a67ffe3203
#
_entry.id   47c5b407b8145d383704c3a67ffe3203
#
_cell.length_a   1.000
_cell.length_b   1.000
_cell.length_c   1.000
_cell.angle_alpha   90.00
_cell.angle_beta   90.00
_cell.angle_gamma   90.00
#
_symmetry.space_group_name_H-M   'P 1'
#
loop_
_entity.id
_entity.type
_entity.pdbx_description
1 polymer ?
#
loop_
_entity_poly.entity_id
_entity_poly.type
_entity_poly.pdbx_seq_one_letter_code
_entity_poly.pdbx_strand_id
1 'polypeptide(L)'
;MIAVNTLIDNAYHRVGIAGDDEVVSPTQSIAGLKDLQSLIAELNTENYLLENYQTFDAYAANKIKFAVKPERWFEVTEEDLDNLIRANAVEVGDIYKTKDTGKFYTIKGDHLKYTDSAFQAYMTEYWPTFFVEAIPDRTIGVARKIGASYKQLFPADKMAIDAQVKGHLATLYACETEWIDVEYPHDNVDPNYKPYQVEYFVVEFDSNQSSFFRVTVLKGIKEIKIDEKLPVSSKYESMIEDGLCVKLCQRYKYLELKADFEKDFEAAKTMIAQINSSNRPMIYSQYGQNDYNANYWNFYGGNGWS
;
A
#
# COMPACT_ATOMS: atom_id res chain seq x y z
N MET A 1 -10.14 -9.06 13.61
CA MET A 1 -9.55 -9.58 12.36
C MET A 1 -10.35 -10.80 11.92
N ILE A 2 -10.90 -10.77 10.74
CA ILE A 2 -11.85 -11.72 10.20
C ILE A 2 -11.08 -12.81 9.45
N ALA A 3 -11.41 -14.08 9.68
CA ALA A 3 -10.84 -15.18 8.89
C ALA A 3 -11.48 -15.20 7.49
N VAL A 4 -10.66 -15.27 6.45
CA VAL A 4 -11.12 -15.21 5.06
C VAL A 4 -12.03 -16.39 4.71
N ASN A 5 -11.65 -17.58 5.10
CA ASN A 5 -12.46 -18.80 4.88
C ASN A 5 -13.85 -18.68 5.53
N THR A 6 -13.92 -18.25 6.81
CA THR A 6 -15.18 -18.07 7.53
C THR A 6 -16.09 -17.05 6.84
N LEU A 7 -15.53 -15.95 6.35
CA LEU A 7 -16.30 -14.92 5.65
C LEU A 7 -16.89 -15.45 4.33
N ILE A 8 -16.09 -16.22 3.59
CA ILE A 8 -16.54 -16.85 2.35
C ILE A 8 -17.62 -17.89 2.64
N ASP A 9 -17.41 -18.77 3.62
CA ASP A 9 -18.39 -19.79 4.00
C ASP A 9 -19.71 -19.15 4.42
N ASN A 10 -19.67 -18.14 5.30
CA ASN A 10 -20.87 -17.40 5.72
C ASN A 10 -21.64 -16.81 4.53
N ALA A 11 -20.93 -16.19 3.59
CA ALA A 11 -21.57 -15.60 2.43
C ALA A 11 -22.25 -16.64 1.53
N TYR A 12 -21.63 -17.82 1.33
CA TYR A 12 -22.23 -18.91 0.56
C TYR A 12 -23.49 -19.48 1.22
N HIS A 13 -23.50 -19.63 2.56
CA HIS A 13 -24.67 -20.05 3.32
C HIS A 13 -25.78 -19.00 3.30
N ARG A 14 -25.46 -17.74 3.50
CA ARG A 14 -26.46 -16.62 3.47
C ARG A 14 -27.16 -16.49 2.12
N VAL A 15 -26.42 -16.72 1.02
CA VAL A 15 -27.02 -16.70 -0.33
C VAL A 15 -27.79 -17.98 -0.64
N GLY A 16 -27.63 -19.03 0.18
CA GLY A 16 -28.30 -20.32 -0.01
C GLY A 16 -27.69 -21.17 -1.13
N ILE A 17 -26.41 -20.93 -1.48
CA ILE A 17 -25.67 -21.73 -2.46
C ILE A 17 -25.15 -23.01 -1.79
N ALA A 18 -24.78 -22.92 -0.53
CA ALA A 18 -24.50 -24.06 0.34
C ALA A 18 -25.59 -24.19 1.39
N GLY A 19 -26.06 -25.42 1.66
CA GLY A 19 -27.00 -25.70 2.74
C GLY A 19 -26.36 -25.52 4.12
N ASP A 20 -27.16 -25.35 5.18
CA ASP A 20 -26.65 -25.07 6.54
C ASP A 20 -25.64 -26.11 7.06
N ASP A 21 -25.77 -27.37 6.64
CA ASP A 21 -24.87 -28.47 7.01
C ASP A 21 -23.89 -28.84 5.88
N GLU A 22 -23.84 -28.08 4.80
CA GLU A 22 -23.03 -28.37 3.63
C GLU A 22 -21.70 -27.61 3.71
N VAL A 23 -20.59 -28.28 3.51
CA VAL A 23 -19.25 -27.66 3.45
C VAL A 23 -19.05 -27.04 2.07
N VAL A 24 -18.67 -25.76 2.03
CA VAL A 24 -18.31 -25.07 0.80
C VAL A 24 -17.17 -25.80 0.08
N SER A 25 -17.38 -26.15 -1.17
CA SER A 25 -16.40 -26.90 -1.94
C SER A 25 -15.12 -26.08 -2.21
N PRO A 26 -13.95 -26.71 -2.37
CA PRO A 26 -12.70 -25.96 -2.68
C PRO A 26 -12.81 -25.07 -3.92
N THR A 27 -13.57 -25.51 -4.93
CA THR A 27 -13.79 -24.70 -6.14
C THR A 27 -14.62 -23.45 -5.85
N GLN A 28 -15.64 -23.58 -5.00
CA GLN A 28 -16.45 -22.42 -4.55
C GLN A 28 -15.61 -21.48 -3.68
N SER A 29 -14.80 -22.01 -2.76
CA SER A 29 -13.91 -21.20 -1.92
C SER A 29 -12.91 -20.38 -2.75
N ILE A 30 -12.32 -20.96 -3.79
CA ILE A 30 -11.43 -20.26 -4.72
C ILE A 30 -12.18 -19.17 -5.50
N ALA A 31 -13.40 -19.45 -5.94
CA ALA A 31 -14.24 -18.49 -6.64
C ALA A 31 -14.65 -17.34 -5.71
N GLY A 32 -15.07 -17.65 -4.48
CA GLY A 32 -15.39 -16.67 -3.44
C GLY A 32 -14.21 -15.79 -3.06
N LEU A 33 -13.00 -16.37 -3.00
CA LEU A 33 -11.77 -15.62 -2.75
C LEU A 33 -11.51 -14.56 -3.84
N LYS A 34 -11.70 -14.91 -5.12
CA LYS A 34 -11.55 -13.95 -6.22
C LYS A 34 -12.58 -12.82 -6.15
N ASP A 35 -13.83 -13.14 -5.81
CA ASP A 35 -14.86 -12.15 -5.63
C ASP A 35 -14.57 -11.24 -4.43
N LEU A 36 -14.07 -11.79 -3.34
CA LEU A 36 -13.62 -11.04 -2.17
C LEU A 36 -12.46 -10.10 -2.51
N GLN A 37 -11.44 -10.57 -3.22
CA GLN A 37 -10.31 -9.74 -3.66
C GLN A 37 -10.78 -8.56 -4.51
N SER A 38 -11.70 -8.81 -5.47
CA SER A 38 -12.28 -7.76 -6.30
C SER A 38 -13.08 -6.75 -5.47
N LEU A 39 -13.89 -7.22 -4.51
CA LEU A 39 -14.66 -6.36 -3.62
C LEU A 39 -13.77 -5.47 -2.75
N ILE A 40 -12.73 -6.05 -2.16
CA ILE A 40 -11.79 -5.31 -1.31
C ILE A 40 -11.05 -4.23 -2.12
N ALA A 41 -10.64 -4.53 -3.35
CA ALA A 41 -10.03 -3.55 -4.25
C ALA A 41 -11.00 -2.39 -4.57
N GLU A 42 -12.26 -2.69 -4.85
CA GLU A 42 -13.31 -1.68 -5.07
C GLU A 42 -13.51 -0.79 -3.84
N LEU A 43 -13.70 -1.39 -2.66
CA LEU A 43 -13.89 -0.66 -1.40
C LEU A 43 -12.68 0.21 -1.03
N ASN A 44 -11.47 -0.26 -1.34
CA ASN A 44 -10.25 0.52 -1.12
C ASN A 44 -10.20 1.72 -2.06
N THR A 45 -10.50 1.51 -3.34
CA THR A 45 -10.55 2.57 -4.35
C THR A 45 -11.62 3.61 -4.02
N GLU A 46 -12.78 3.21 -3.53
CA GLU A 46 -13.88 4.07 -3.10
C GLU A 46 -13.67 4.72 -1.72
N ASN A 47 -12.57 4.47 -1.04
CA ASN A 47 -12.23 5.03 0.27
C ASN A 47 -13.05 4.55 1.46
N TYR A 48 -13.67 3.42 1.40
CA TYR A 48 -14.36 2.87 2.57
C TYR A 48 -13.40 2.30 3.61
N LEU A 49 -12.19 1.85 3.23
CA LEU A 49 -11.22 1.20 4.11
C LEU A 49 -10.16 2.17 4.66
N LEU A 50 -10.56 3.36 5.10
CA LEU A 50 -9.66 4.46 5.50
C LEU A 50 -8.75 4.19 6.72
N GLU A 51 -8.99 3.16 7.53
CA GLU A 51 -8.09 2.83 8.64
C GLU A 51 -6.77 2.20 8.18
N ASN A 52 -6.66 1.94 6.91
CA ASN A 52 -5.48 1.32 6.31
C ASN A 52 -4.44 2.36 5.83
N TYR A 53 -4.35 3.52 6.48
CA TYR A 53 -3.31 4.49 6.16
C TYR A 53 -2.04 4.29 7.01
N GLN A 54 -0.92 4.72 6.46
CA GLN A 54 0.37 4.75 7.14
C GLN A 54 1.08 6.07 6.85
N THR A 55 1.78 6.58 7.86
CA THR A 55 2.53 7.82 7.76
C THR A 55 4.02 7.53 7.82
N PHE A 56 4.77 8.16 6.92
CA PHE A 56 6.22 8.07 6.81
C PHE A 56 6.82 9.45 6.88
N ASP A 57 7.88 9.59 7.67
CA ASP A 57 8.70 10.80 7.74
C ASP A 57 10.00 10.55 6.97
N ALA A 58 10.35 11.44 6.06
CA ALA A 58 11.51 11.32 5.20
C ALA A 58 12.25 12.64 5.02
N TYR A 59 13.58 12.57 4.87
CA TYR A 59 14.39 13.67 4.37
C TYR A 59 14.70 13.42 2.90
N ALA A 60 14.18 14.26 2.01
CA ALA A 60 14.28 14.09 0.57
C ALA A 60 14.47 15.43 -0.14
N ALA A 61 14.99 15.38 -1.36
CA ALA A 61 15.05 16.54 -2.24
C ALA A 61 13.82 16.59 -3.16
N ASN A 62 13.74 15.65 -4.11
CA ASN A 62 12.74 15.69 -5.18
C ASN A 62 11.81 14.50 -5.22
N LYS A 63 12.18 13.35 -4.63
CA LYS A 63 11.39 12.11 -4.70
C LYS A 63 11.43 11.34 -3.39
N ILE A 64 10.31 10.66 -3.10
CA ILE A 64 10.21 9.59 -2.10
C ILE A 64 9.62 8.39 -2.82
N LYS A 65 10.18 7.20 -2.58
CA LYS A 65 9.75 5.96 -3.23
C LYS A 65 9.25 4.96 -2.21
N PHE A 66 8.27 4.17 -2.61
CA PHE A 66 7.78 3.00 -1.87
C PHE A 66 7.92 1.78 -2.77
N ALA A 67 8.52 0.74 -2.25
CA ALA A 67 8.71 -0.53 -2.95
C ALA A 67 8.19 -1.69 -2.10
N VAL A 68 7.74 -2.75 -2.74
CA VAL A 68 7.39 -3.98 -2.01
C VAL A 68 8.65 -4.57 -1.40
N LYS A 69 8.54 -4.98 -0.14
CA LYS A 69 9.60 -5.67 0.57
C LYS A 69 9.93 -6.98 -0.18
N PRO A 70 11.18 -7.21 -0.58
CA PRO A 70 11.55 -8.49 -1.15
C PRO A 70 11.23 -9.64 -0.18
N GLU A 71 10.83 -10.79 -0.68
CA GLU A 71 10.50 -11.95 0.17
C GLU A 71 11.66 -12.36 1.08
N ARG A 72 12.90 -12.17 0.60
CA ARG A 72 14.13 -12.52 1.30
C ARG A 72 14.86 -11.29 1.87
N TRP A 73 14.11 -10.45 2.54
CA TRP A 73 14.61 -9.24 3.20
C TRP A 73 14.72 -9.47 4.70
N PHE A 74 15.89 -9.16 5.27
CA PHE A 74 16.19 -9.34 6.68
C PHE A 74 16.81 -8.07 7.28
N GLU A 75 16.36 -7.69 8.47
CA GLU A 75 16.97 -6.62 9.26
C GLU A 75 17.67 -7.24 10.48
N VAL A 76 18.99 -7.22 10.47
CA VAL A 76 19.87 -7.83 11.47
C VAL A 76 20.94 -6.85 11.93
N THR A 77 21.67 -7.16 12.99
CA THR A 77 22.91 -6.44 13.30
C THR A 77 24.05 -6.93 12.40
N GLU A 78 25.14 -6.16 12.30
CA GLU A 78 26.30 -6.59 11.50
C GLU A 78 26.93 -7.85 12.08
N GLU A 79 26.95 -7.98 13.42
CA GLU A 79 27.41 -9.18 14.14
C GLU A 79 26.54 -10.40 13.85
N ASP A 80 25.20 -10.25 13.89
CA ASP A 80 24.28 -11.34 13.56
C ASP A 80 24.45 -11.79 12.11
N LEU A 81 24.66 -10.86 11.18
CA LEU A 81 24.90 -11.20 9.78
C LEU A 81 26.17 -12.03 9.62
N ASP A 82 27.27 -11.66 10.30
CA ASP A 82 28.50 -12.43 10.30
C ASP A 82 28.31 -13.84 10.88
N ASN A 83 27.51 -13.97 11.94
CA ASN A 83 27.18 -15.25 12.53
C ASN A 83 26.35 -16.12 11.58
N LEU A 84 25.34 -15.56 10.89
CA LEU A 84 24.56 -16.24 9.88
C LEU A 84 25.42 -16.74 8.71
N ILE A 85 26.36 -15.93 8.23
CA ILE A 85 27.30 -16.32 7.16
C ILE A 85 28.20 -17.46 7.62
N ARG A 86 28.77 -17.37 8.83
CA ARG A 86 29.61 -18.45 9.40
C ARG A 86 28.86 -19.75 9.61
N ALA A 87 27.58 -19.66 9.96
CA ALA A 87 26.71 -20.82 10.14
C ALA A 87 26.18 -21.38 8.81
N ASN A 88 26.53 -20.77 7.67
CA ASN A 88 25.99 -21.09 6.33
C ASN A 88 24.45 -21.07 6.29
N ALA A 89 23.85 -20.13 7.04
CA ALA A 89 22.41 -19.95 7.18
C ALA A 89 21.87 -18.83 6.27
N VAL A 90 22.66 -18.39 5.30
CA VAL A 90 22.29 -17.38 4.29
C VAL A 90 22.16 -18.04 2.93
N GLU A 91 21.27 -17.51 2.10
CA GLU A 91 21.10 -18.02 0.75
C GLU A 91 21.45 -16.94 -0.29
N VAL A 92 21.84 -17.37 -1.48
CA VAL A 92 22.11 -16.46 -2.60
C VAL A 92 20.85 -15.67 -2.95
N GLY A 93 20.99 -14.36 -3.04
CA GLY A 93 19.89 -13.43 -3.29
C GLY A 93 19.23 -12.87 -2.02
N ASP A 94 19.65 -13.31 -0.82
CA ASP A 94 19.21 -12.68 0.42
C ASP A 94 19.70 -11.23 0.49
N ILE A 95 18.81 -10.35 0.95
CA ILE A 95 19.11 -8.95 1.18
C ILE A 95 19.06 -8.68 2.68
N TYR A 96 20.16 -8.19 3.22
CA TYR A 96 20.30 -7.84 4.63
C TYR A 96 20.51 -6.33 4.77
N LYS A 97 19.71 -5.72 5.65
CA LYS A 97 19.94 -4.35 6.13
C LYS A 97 20.45 -4.41 7.56
N THR A 98 21.58 -3.81 7.82
CA THR A 98 22.13 -3.75 9.18
C THR A 98 21.50 -2.60 9.96
N LYS A 99 20.95 -2.91 11.14
CA LYS A 99 20.26 -1.95 12.02
C LYS A 99 21.21 -0.93 12.62
N ASP A 100 22.44 -1.37 12.92
CA ASP A 100 23.49 -0.62 13.58
C ASP A 100 24.22 0.33 12.61
N THR A 101 24.48 -0.11 11.39
CA THR A 101 25.25 0.68 10.41
C THR A 101 24.38 1.22 9.26
N GLY A 102 23.14 0.74 9.10
CA GLY A 102 22.24 1.11 8.01
C GLY A 102 22.70 0.64 6.63
N LYS A 103 23.73 -0.22 6.56
CA LYS A 103 24.28 -0.72 5.31
C LYS A 103 23.44 -1.86 4.73
N PHE A 104 23.53 -2.01 3.42
CA PHE A 104 22.89 -3.09 2.69
C PHE A 104 23.93 -4.10 2.21
N TYR A 105 23.56 -5.37 2.28
CA TYR A 105 24.38 -6.49 1.83
C TYR A 105 23.51 -7.44 1.02
N THR A 106 24.09 -7.98 -0.05
CA THR A 106 23.52 -9.10 -0.81
C THR A 106 24.45 -10.31 -0.72
N ILE A 107 23.87 -11.50 -0.66
CA ILE A 107 24.65 -12.73 -0.66
C ILE A 107 24.76 -13.21 -2.11
N LYS A 108 25.99 -13.44 -2.55
CA LYS A 108 26.32 -13.94 -3.89
C LYS A 108 26.98 -15.30 -3.82
N GLY A 109 27.06 -15.98 -4.94
CA GLY A 109 27.40 -17.38 -5.19
C GLY A 109 28.25 -18.15 -4.19
N ASP A 110 29.26 -17.56 -3.57
CA ASP A 110 30.17 -18.24 -2.63
C ASP A 110 29.83 -17.98 -1.16
N HIS A 111 28.63 -17.54 -0.84
CA HIS A 111 28.20 -17.14 0.51
C HIS A 111 29.09 -16.06 1.14
N LEU A 112 29.83 -15.33 0.31
CA LEU A 112 30.69 -14.25 0.79
C LEU A 112 29.84 -12.99 1.04
N LYS A 113 29.97 -12.48 2.25
CA LYS A 113 29.47 -11.17 2.60
C LYS A 113 30.29 -10.11 1.88
N TYR A 114 29.65 -9.25 1.13
CA TYR A 114 30.25 -8.01 0.66
C TYR A 114 29.21 -6.90 0.57
N THR A 115 29.69 -5.70 0.74
CA THR A 115 28.88 -4.52 0.51
C THR A 115 28.77 -4.32 -0.99
N ASP A 116 27.58 -4.41 -1.51
CA ASP A 116 27.33 -4.07 -2.91
C ASP A 116 27.29 -2.54 -3.04
N SER A 117 28.39 -1.96 -3.50
CA SER A 117 28.47 -0.50 -3.70
C SER A 117 27.50 -0.02 -4.78
N ALA A 118 27.21 -0.86 -5.78
CA ALA A 118 26.21 -0.54 -6.80
C ALA A 118 24.81 -0.59 -6.21
N PHE A 119 24.50 -1.58 -5.37
CA PHE A 119 23.23 -1.65 -4.65
C PHE A 119 23.09 -0.51 -3.65
N GLN A 120 24.16 -0.16 -2.91
CA GLN A 120 24.17 1.02 -2.05
C GLN A 120 24.00 2.32 -2.84
N ALA A 121 24.69 2.46 -3.96
CA ALA A 121 24.53 3.62 -4.85
C ALA A 121 23.10 3.71 -5.40
N TYR A 122 22.54 2.59 -5.82
CA TYR A 122 21.15 2.48 -6.24
C TYR A 122 20.18 2.91 -5.13
N MET A 123 20.35 2.38 -3.91
CA MET A 123 19.53 2.74 -2.76
C MET A 123 19.75 4.19 -2.32
N THR A 124 20.94 4.74 -2.49
CA THR A 124 21.27 6.14 -2.17
C THR A 124 20.70 7.10 -3.22
N GLU A 125 20.75 6.74 -4.49
CA GLU A 125 20.19 7.53 -5.58
C GLU A 125 18.67 7.64 -5.45
N TYR A 126 18.01 6.56 -5.03
CA TYR A 126 16.57 6.51 -4.84
C TYR A 126 16.13 6.72 -3.38
N TRP A 127 17.05 7.09 -2.52
CA TRP A 127 16.73 7.41 -1.12
C TRP A 127 15.94 8.74 -1.02
N PRO A 128 14.93 8.79 -0.13
CA PRO A 128 14.49 7.71 0.74
C PRO A 128 13.53 6.74 0.04
N THR A 129 13.85 5.46 0.13
CA THR A 129 12.95 4.38 -0.29
C THR A 129 12.39 3.69 0.93
N PHE A 130 11.08 3.60 1.03
CA PHE A 130 10.37 2.85 2.06
C PHE A 130 9.97 1.48 1.53
N PHE A 131 10.34 0.44 2.25
CA PHE A 131 9.89 -0.92 1.94
C PHE A 131 8.61 -1.22 2.69
N VAL A 132 7.58 -1.57 1.93
CA VAL A 132 6.23 -1.83 2.41
C VAL A 132 5.80 -3.25 2.05
N GLU A 133 4.76 -3.77 2.71
CA GLU A 133 4.24 -5.11 2.41
C GLU A 133 3.46 -5.15 1.09
N ALA A 134 2.81 -4.04 0.75
CA ALA A 134 2.15 -3.85 -0.53
C ALA A 134 2.32 -2.40 -0.97
N ILE A 135 2.42 -2.17 -2.29
CA ILE A 135 2.51 -0.83 -2.87
C ILE A 135 1.31 0.01 -2.41
N PRO A 136 1.53 1.27 -1.98
CA PRO A 136 0.44 2.15 -1.62
C PRO A 136 -0.49 2.41 -2.82
N ASP A 137 -1.79 2.40 -2.58
CA ASP A 137 -2.76 2.70 -3.63
C ASP A 137 -2.74 4.18 -4.01
N ARG A 138 -2.48 5.05 -3.00
CA ARG A 138 -2.39 6.50 -3.21
C ARG A 138 -1.86 7.22 -1.98
N THR A 139 -1.53 8.50 -2.15
CA THR A 139 -1.30 9.42 -1.04
C THR A 139 -2.60 9.99 -0.50
N ILE A 140 -2.68 10.07 0.83
CA ILE A 140 -3.74 10.80 1.55
C ILE A 140 -3.31 12.26 1.73
N GLY A 141 -2.03 12.50 1.93
CA GLY A 141 -1.49 13.85 2.05
C GLY A 141 0.02 13.86 2.21
N VAL A 142 0.60 14.97 1.80
CA VAL A 142 2.03 15.24 1.92
C VAL A 142 2.22 16.59 2.59
N ALA A 143 3.08 16.64 3.61
CA ALA A 143 3.41 17.86 4.29
C ALA A 143 4.93 18.03 4.42
N ARG A 144 5.42 19.26 4.28
CA ARG A 144 6.82 19.61 4.46
C ARG A 144 7.02 20.26 5.83
N LYS A 145 8.09 19.89 6.54
CA LYS A 145 8.45 20.48 7.83
C LYS A 145 9.02 21.89 7.63
N ILE A 146 8.50 22.85 8.42
CA ILE A 146 8.98 24.23 8.49
C ILE A 146 9.16 24.58 9.97
N GLY A 147 10.40 24.62 10.46
CA GLY A 147 10.67 24.77 11.89
C GLY A 147 10.07 23.63 12.70
N ALA A 148 9.18 23.94 13.65
CA ALA A 148 8.48 22.96 14.48
C ALA A 148 7.17 22.44 13.86
N SER A 149 6.69 23.02 12.76
CA SER A 149 5.38 22.76 12.15
C SER A 149 5.52 22.04 10.80
N TYR A 150 4.41 21.47 10.32
CA TYR A 150 4.29 20.90 8.99
C TYR A 150 3.35 21.74 8.14
N LYS A 151 3.77 22.08 6.92
CA LYS A 151 2.95 22.77 5.92
C LYS A 151 2.51 21.76 4.87
N GLN A 152 1.20 21.64 4.65
CA GLN A 152 0.63 20.80 3.61
C GLN A 152 1.11 21.25 2.23
N LEU A 153 1.44 20.28 1.38
CA LEU A 153 1.67 20.47 -0.04
C LEU A 153 0.40 20.21 -0.83
N PHE A 154 0.31 20.77 -2.03
CA PHE A 154 -0.83 20.58 -2.91
C PHE A 154 -0.54 19.47 -3.93
N PRO A 155 -1.50 18.57 -4.21
CA PRO A 155 -1.37 17.62 -5.30
C PRO A 155 -1.39 18.35 -6.64
N ALA A 156 -0.60 17.86 -7.58
CA ALA A 156 -0.50 18.39 -8.93
C ALA A 156 -0.27 17.24 -9.93
N ASP A 157 -0.48 17.51 -11.21
CA ASP A 157 -0.12 16.57 -12.25
C ASP A 157 1.40 16.53 -12.44
N LYS A 158 1.93 15.39 -12.87
CA LYS A 158 3.35 15.20 -13.17
C LYS A 158 3.88 16.25 -14.13
N MET A 159 3.13 16.57 -15.18
CA MET A 159 3.51 17.60 -16.15
C MET A 159 3.67 18.99 -15.51
N ALA A 160 2.85 19.32 -14.51
CA ALA A 160 2.98 20.56 -13.77
C ALA A 160 4.24 20.58 -12.88
N ILE A 161 4.62 19.44 -12.30
CA ILE A 161 5.86 19.29 -11.54
C ILE A 161 7.09 19.44 -12.45
N ASP A 162 7.07 18.79 -13.61
CA ASP A 162 8.19 18.82 -14.55
C ASP A 162 8.41 20.19 -15.19
N ALA A 163 7.33 20.97 -15.35
CA ALA A 163 7.38 22.33 -15.92
C ALA A 163 7.91 23.39 -14.91
N GLN A 164 8.03 23.05 -13.62
CA GLN A 164 8.48 24.01 -12.61
C GLN A 164 10.00 24.21 -12.63
N VAL A 165 10.42 25.45 -12.35
CA VAL A 165 11.83 25.75 -12.09
C VAL A 165 12.19 25.22 -10.70
N LYS A 166 12.96 24.17 -10.64
CA LYS A 166 13.30 23.42 -9.41
C LYS A 166 14.31 24.17 -8.50
N GLY A 167 14.06 25.43 -8.19
CA GLY A 167 14.94 26.25 -7.35
C GLY A 167 14.35 26.70 -6.01
N HIS A 168 13.11 26.36 -5.75
CA HIS A 168 12.38 26.78 -4.54
C HIS A 168 12.09 25.59 -3.61
N LEU A 169 11.64 25.88 -2.41
CA LEU A 169 11.14 24.85 -1.48
C LEU A 169 9.83 24.24 -2.00
N ALA A 170 9.70 22.93 -1.87
CA ALA A 170 8.54 22.19 -2.37
C ALA A 170 7.20 22.77 -1.90
N THR A 171 6.29 22.94 -2.83
CA THR A 171 4.92 23.40 -2.63
C THR A 171 3.88 22.46 -3.22
N LEU A 172 4.27 21.71 -4.26
CA LEU A 172 3.45 20.73 -4.98
C LEU A 172 4.06 19.35 -4.89
N TYR A 173 3.21 18.33 -5.09
CA TYR A 173 3.64 16.96 -5.28
C TYR A 173 2.78 16.24 -6.32
N ALA A 174 3.36 15.29 -7.02
CA ALA A 174 2.66 14.34 -7.88
C ALA A 174 2.96 12.91 -7.43
N CYS A 175 2.06 11.98 -7.75
CA CYS A 175 2.23 10.57 -7.46
C CYS A 175 2.12 9.79 -8.75
N GLU A 176 3.02 8.83 -8.92
CA GLU A 176 3.01 7.94 -10.07
C GLU A 176 3.50 6.54 -9.69
N THR A 177 3.21 5.57 -10.52
CA THR A 177 3.80 4.24 -10.42
C THR A 177 4.88 4.13 -11.50
N GLU A 178 6.10 3.87 -11.07
CA GLU A 178 7.25 3.62 -11.95
C GLU A 178 7.60 2.13 -11.88
N TRP A 179 7.92 1.54 -13.04
CA TRP A 179 8.50 0.20 -13.14
C TRP A 179 9.96 0.34 -13.51
N ILE A 180 10.83 -0.22 -12.70
CA ILE A 180 12.27 -0.15 -12.91
C ILE A 180 12.79 -1.56 -13.14
N ASP A 181 13.47 -1.76 -14.27
CA ASP A 181 14.22 -2.98 -14.53
C ASP A 181 15.42 -3.05 -13.59
N VAL A 182 15.44 -4.05 -12.72
CA VAL A 182 16.59 -4.31 -11.88
C VAL A 182 17.53 -5.23 -12.64
N GLU A 183 18.55 -4.63 -13.26
CA GLU A 183 19.68 -5.36 -13.79
C GLU A 183 20.67 -5.60 -12.66
N TYR A 184 21.04 -6.84 -12.41
CA TYR A 184 22.16 -7.12 -11.50
C TYR A 184 23.46 -6.61 -12.15
N PRO A 185 24.19 -5.70 -11.51
CA PRO A 185 25.34 -5.05 -12.12
C PRO A 185 26.59 -5.91 -12.10
N HIS A 186 26.58 -7.16 -12.59
CA HIS A 186 27.79 -7.98 -12.56
C HIS A 186 27.95 -8.98 -13.69
N ASP A 187 29.18 -9.08 -14.16
CA ASP A 187 29.73 -9.86 -15.27
C ASP A 187 29.63 -11.39 -15.14
N ASN A 188 29.11 -11.92 -14.04
CA ASN A 188 28.87 -13.36 -13.80
C ASN A 188 27.38 -13.61 -13.61
N VAL A 189 26.61 -13.33 -14.62
CA VAL A 189 25.16 -13.60 -14.62
C VAL A 189 24.95 -15.10 -14.75
N ASP A 190 24.25 -15.71 -13.79
CA ASP A 190 23.64 -17.01 -13.98
C ASP A 190 22.82 -16.96 -15.28
N PRO A 191 23.10 -17.83 -16.28
CA PRO A 191 22.39 -17.83 -17.56
C PRO A 191 20.88 -18.06 -17.43
N ASN A 192 20.42 -18.49 -16.26
CA ASN A 192 19.00 -18.62 -15.92
C ASN A 192 18.41 -17.37 -15.25
N TYR A 193 19.22 -16.37 -14.96
CA TYR A 193 18.75 -15.13 -14.37
C TYR A 193 17.91 -14.34 -15.37
N LYS A 194 16.70 -14.01 -14.97
CA LYS A 194 15.84 -13.07 -15.72
C LYS A 194 15.83 -11.75 -14.98
N PRO A 195 16.10 -10.63 -15.64
CA PRO A 195 15.89 -9.32 -15.06
C PRO A 195 14.44 -9.25 -14.56
N TYR A 196 14.24 -8.76 -13.36
CA TYR A 196 12.90 -8.58 -12.80
C TYR A 196 12.58 -7.11 -12.70
N GLN A 197 11.31 -6.79 -12.85
CA GLN A 197 10.80 -5.43 -12.70
C GLN A 197 10.37 -5.22 -11.25
N VAL A 198 10.77 -4.09 -10.69
CA VAL A 198 10.30 -3.65 -9.38
C VAL A 198 9.35 -2.49 -9.58
N GLU A 199 8.17 -2.64 -9.03
CA GLU A 199 7.18 -1.58 -8.97
C GLU A 199 7.49 -0.63 -7.83
N TYR A 200 7.51 0.67 -8.15
CA TYR A 200 7.66 1.74 -7.18
C TYR A 200 6.44 2.66 -7.23
N PHE A 201 5.88 2.95 -6.08
CA PHE A 201 5.01 4.11 -5.94
C PHE A 201 5.89 5.31 -5.57
N VAL A 202 5.83 6.35 -6.40
CA VAL A 202 6.72 7.50 -6.32
C VAL A 202 5.92 8.75 -5.96
N VAL A 203 6.40 9.47 -4.97
CA VAL A 203 5.92 10.82 -4.64
C VAL A 203 7.02 11.79 -5.06
N GLU A 204 6.77 12.57 -6.09
CA GLU A 204 7.70 13.56 -6.64
C GLU A 204 7.30 14.98 -6.25
N PHE A 205 8.29 15.83 -6.03
CA PHE A 205 8.12 17.22 -5.62
C PHE A 205 8.57 18.20 -6.70
N ASP A 206 7.95 19.38 -6.71
CA ASP A 206 8.32 20.52 -7.56
C ASP A 206 9.62 21.22 -7.16
N SER A 207 10.45 20.56 -6.36
CA SER A 207 11.69 21.10 -5.82
C SER A 207 12.82 20.07 -5.86
N ASN A 208 14.06 20.57 -5.93
CA ASN A 208 15.27 19.77 -5.71
C ASN A 208 15.99 20.16 -4.40
N GLN A 209 15.41 21.00 -3.58
CA GLN A 209 15.92 21.34 -2.27
C GLN A 209 15.50 20.31 -1.23
N SER A 210 16.48 19.74 -0.54
CA SER A 210 16.23 18.75 0.51
C SER A 210 15.45 19.33 1.69
N SER A 211 14.44 18.61 2.12
CA SER A 211 13.56 18.98 3.23
C SER A 211 13.06 17.74 3.97
N PHE A 212 12.54 17.91 5.18
CA PHE A 212 11.79 16.86 5.86
C PHE A 212 10.35 16.87 5.39
N PHE A 213 9.88 15.71 4.95
CA PHE A 213 8.51 15.49 4.50
C PHE A 213 7.83 14.46 5.39
N ARG A 214 6.53 14.63 5.55
CA ARG A 214 5.60 13.66 6.11
C ARG A 214 4.65 13.23 5.02
N VAL A 215 4.70 11.96 4.65
CA VAL A 215 3.84 11.37 3.61
C VAL A 215 2.89 10.40 4.27
N THR A 216 1.60 10.62 4.12
CA THR A 216 0.56 9.69 4.55
C THR A 216 -0.01 9.02 3.31
N VAL A 217 0.06 7.71 3.28
CA VAL A 217 -0.43 6.88 2.17
C VAL A 217 -1.53 5.94 2.65
N LEU A 218 -2.44 5.60 1.73
CA LEU A 218 -3.33 4.47 1.90
C LEU A 218 -2.55 3.22 1.53
N LYS A 219 -2.44 2.27 2.48
CA LYS A 219 -1.74 1.01 2.23
C LYS A 219 -2.44 0.24 1.11
N GLY A 220 -1.66 -0.27 0.17
CA GLY A 220 -2.12 -1.31 -0.72
C GLY A 220 -2.52 -2.56 0.07
N ILE A 221 -3.46 -3.30 -0.45
CA ILE A 221 -3.87 -4.57 0.15
C ILE A 221 -3.10 -5.68 -0.54
N LYS A 222 -2.26 -6.37 0.24
CA LYS A 222 -1.57 -7.57 -0.23
C LYS A 222 -2.58 -8.60 -0.74
N GLU A 223 -2.16 -9.45 -1.66
CA GLU A 223 -2.96 -10.59 -2.11
C GLU A 223 -3.49 -11.39 -0.90
N ILE A 224 -4.81 -11.54 -0.87
CA ILE A 224 -5.52 -12.19 0.24
C ILE A 224 -5.48 -13.69 0.00
N LYS A 225 -5.05 -14.47 1.00
CA LYS A 225 -5.08 -15.93 0.96
C LYS A 225 -6.21 -16.49 1.82
N ILE A 226 -6.68 -17.68 1.47
CA ILE A 226 -7.87 -18.27 2.08
C ILE A 226 -7.68 -18.64 3.55
N ASP A 227 -6.45 -18.96 3.94
CA ASP A 227 -6.04 -19.35 5.30
C ASP A 227 -5.59 -18.18 6.17
N GLU A 228 -5.60 -16.97 5.61
CA GLU A 228 -5.20 -15.75 6.31
C GLU A 228 -6.41 -15.03 6.94
N LYS A 229 -6.10 -14.02 7.74
CA LYS A 229 -7.09 -13.07 8.24
C LYS A 229 -7.05 -11.81 7.40
N LEU A 230 -8.22 -11.24 7.11
CA LEU A 230 -8.27 -9.95 6.41
C LEU A 230 -7.53 -8.88 7.21
N PRO A 231 -6.66 -8.08 6.57
CA PRO A 231 -5.90 -7.02 7.22
C PRO A 231 -6.75 -5.76 7.44
N VAL A 232 -8.05 -5.93 7.74
CA VAL A 232 -8.99 -4.83 7.98
C VAL A 232 -9.64 -4.97 9.35
N SER A 233 -10.14 -3.86 9.89
CA SER A 233 -10.84 -3.84 11.17
C SER A 233 -12.18 -4.61 11.09
N SER A 234 -12.57 -5.24 12.21
CA SER A 234 -13.85 -5.97 12.31
C SER A 234 -15.08 -5.08 12.09
N LYS A 235 -14.96 -3.77 12.22
CA LYS A 235 -16.07 -2.85 11.91
C LYS A 235 -16.53 -2.89 10.45
N TYR A 236 -15.67 -3.36 9.53
CA TYR A 236 -15.99 -3.51 8.11
C TYR A 236 -16.62 -4.87 7.75
N GLU A 237 -16.70 -5.78 8.73
CA GLU A 237 -17.11 -7.19 8.50
C GLU A 237 -18.43 -7.30 7.80
N SER A 238 -19.48 -6.68 8.36
CA SER A 238 -20.84 -6.71 7.77
C SER A 238 -20.84 -6.15 6.35
N MET A 239 -20.21 -5.00 6.12
CA MET A 239 -20.14 -4.40 4.78
C MET A 239 -19.43 -5.33 3.77
N ILE A 240 -18.35 -5.97 4.17
CA ILE A 240 -17.61 -6.87 3.28
C ILE A 240 -18.42 -8.14 3.02
N GLU A 241 -19.07 -8.69 4.04
CA GLU A 241 -19.90 -9.88 3.89
C GLU A 241 -21.12 -9.63 2.98
N ASP A 242 -21.85 -8.53 3.19
CA ASP A 242 -22.98 -8.14 2.34
C ASP A 242 -22.53 -7.89 0.90
N GLY A 243 -21.42 -7.18 0.69
CA GLY A 243 -20.85 -6.97 -0.64
C GLY A 243 -20.42 -8.29 -1.31
N LEU A 244 -19.87 -9.25 -0.55
CA LEU A 244 -19.55 -10.57 -1.09
C LEU A 244 -20.82 -11.34 -1.46
N CYS A 245 -21.90 -11.26 -0.67
CA CYS A 245 -23.20 -11.83 -1.03
C CYS A 245 -23.74 -11.26 -2.35
N VAL A 246 -23.60 -9.93 -2.57
CA VAL A 246 -23.97 -9.30 -3.84
C VAL A 246 -23.18 -9.90 -5.01
N LYS A 247 -21.85 -10.04 -4.88
CA LYS A 247 -20.99 -10.65 -5.91
C LYS A 247 -21.37 -12.11 -6.20
N LEU A 248 -21.65 -12.89 -5.16
CA LEU A 248 -22.09 -14.29 -5.29
C LEU A 248 -23.46 -14.38 -5.96
N CYS A 249 -24.43 -13.56 -5.57
CA CYS A 249 -25.73 -13.50 -6.25
C CYS A 249 -25.59 -13.18 -7.74
N GLN A 250 -24.69 -12.26 -8.09
CA GLN A 250 -24.40 -11.93 -9.48
C GLN A 250 -23.78 -13.11 -10.23
N ARG A 251 -22.81 -13.79 -9.62
CA ARG A 251 -22.15 -14.96 -10.20
C ARG A 251 -23.11 -16.11 -10.47
N TYR A 252 -23.99 -16.41 -9.49
CA TYR A 252 -24.92 -17.52 -9.56
C TYR A 252 -26.30 -17.15 -10.11
N LYS A 253 -26.50 -15.88 -10.53
CA LYS A 253 -27.73 -15.35 -11.16
C LYS A 253 -28.94 -15.37 -10.24
N TYR A 254 -28.77 -15.22 -8.93
CA TYR A 254 -29.84 -15.06 -7.96
C TYR A 254 -30.29 -13.58 -7.88
N LEU A 255 -30.95 -13.10 -8.94
CA LEU A 255 -31.25 -11.68 -9.13
C LEU A 255 -32.24 -11.10 -8.11
N GLU A 256 -33.17 -11.90 -7.60
CA GLU A 256 -34.16 -11.46 -6.59
C GLU A 256 -33.45 -11.21 -5.24
N LEU A 257 -32.60 -12.13 -4.77
CA LEU A 257 -31.85 -11.99 -3.54
C LEU A 257 -30.79 -10.89 -3.65
N LYS A 258 -30.24 -10.66 -4.84
CA LYS A 258 -29.25 -9.63 -5.08
C LYS A 258 -29.74 -8.25 -4.66
N ALA A 259 -30.99 -7.90 -4.96
CA ALA A 259 -31.57 -6.58 -4.65
C ALA A 259 -31.63 -6.32 -3.13
N ASP A 260 -31.88 -7.35 -2.33
CA ASP A 260 -31.92 -7.23 -0.87
C ASP A 260 -30.50 -7.05 -0.32
N PHE A 261 -29.54 -7.86 -0.77
CA PHE A 261 -28.12 -7.70 -0.36
C PHE A 261 -27.52 -6.37 -0.84
N GLU A 262 -27.87 -5.87 -2.03
CA GLU A 262 -27.42 -4.54 -2.50
C GLU A 262 -27.91 -3.43 -1.56
N LYS A 263 -29.16 -3.51 -1.10
CA LYS A 263 -29.71 -2.54 -0.16
C LYS A 263 -28.97 -2.56 1.18
N ASP A 264 -28.69 -3.76 1.73
CA ASP A 264 -27.95 -3.92 2.98
C ASP A 264 -26.51 -3.44 2.82
N PHE A 265 -25.86 -3.77 1.72
CA PHE A 265 -24.52 -3.33 1.38
C PHE A 265 -24.41 -1.81 1.30
N GLU A 266 -25.32 -1.14 0.59
CA GLU A 266 -25.35 0.33 0.49
C GLU A 266 -25.67 1.00 1.83
N ALA A 267 -26.50 0.40 2.67
CA ALA A 267 -26.74 0.86 4.03
C ALA A 267 -25.47 0.77 4.88
N ALA A 268 -24.76 -0.36 4.80
CA ALA A 268 -23.49 -0.57 5.50
C ALA A 268 -22.40 0.40 4.99
N LYS A 269 -22.29 0.63 3.69
CA LYS A 269 -21.38 1.64 3.09
C LYS A 269 -21.67 3.03 3.65
N THR A 270 -22.94 3.42 3.73
CA THR A 270 -23.37 4.72 4.26
C THR A 270 -22.95 4.88 5.73
N MET A 271 -23.17 3.86 6.56
CA MET A 271 -22.79 3.85 7.96
C MET A 271 -21.26 3.97 8.12
N ILE A 272 -20.49 3.21 7.35
CA ILE A 272 -19.03 3.27 7.37
C ILE A 272 -18.53 4.64 6.89
N ALA A 273 -19.15 5.24 5.87
CA ALA A 273 -18.80 6.58 5.41
C ALA A 273 -19.02 7.64 6.51
N GLN A 274 -20.08 7.53 7.30
CA GLN A 274 -20.33 8.40 8.46
C GLN A 274 -19.26 8.20 9.56
N ILE A 275 -18.94 6.97 9.92
CA ILE A 275 -17.86 6.66 10.88
C ILE A 275 -16.53 7.20 10.39
N ASN A 276 -16.21 6.98 9.14
CA ASN A 276 -14.97 7.44 8.53
C ASN A 276 -14.90 8.98 8.47
N SER A 277 -16.01 9.67 8.26
CA SER A 277 -16.04 11.14 8.26
C SER A 277 -15.76 11.73 9.63
N SER A 278 -16.21 11.08 10.71
CA SER A 278 -15.93 11.51 12.09
C SER A 278 -14.50 11.21 12.54
N ASN A 279 -13.87 10.18 11.97
CA ASN A 279 -12.54 9.70 12.36
C ASN A 279 -11.41 10.15 11.42
N ARG A 280 -11.70 11.03 10.45
CA ARG A 280 -10.66 11.53 9.55
C ARG A 280 -9.60 12.29 10.36
N PRO A 281 -8.31 11.97 10.20
CA PRO A 281 -7.27 12.76 10.81
C PRO A 281 -7.41 14.21 10.33
N MET A 282 -7.76 15.11 11.23
CA MET A 282 -7.71 16.53 10.92
C MET A 282 -6.24 16.89 10.73
N ILE A 283 -5.84 17.17 9.52
CA ILE A 283 -4.54 17.76 9.22
C ILE A 283 -4.68 19.23 9.62
N TYR A 284 -4.38 19.54 10.88
CA TYR A 284 -4.37 20.90 11.37
C TYR A 284 -3.22 21.65 10.70
N SER A 285 -3.52 22.57 9.80
CA SER A 285 -2.62 23.68 9.54
C SER A 285 -2.83 24.71 10.63
N GLN A 286 -1.82 25.01 11.42
CA GLN A 286 -1.88 26.04 12.45
C GLN A 286 -2.00 27.50 11.89
N TYR A 287 -2.07 27.63 10.59
CA TYR A 287 -2.17 28.92 9.92
C TYR A 287 -3.42 28.96 9.01
N GLY A 288 -4.42 29.71 9.44
CA GLY A 288 -5.55 30.13 8.61
C GLY A 288 -6.75 29.19 8.65
N GLN A 289 -7.62 29.37 9.62
CA GLN A 289 -8.81 28.55 9.86
C GLN A 289 -9.91 28.67 8.80
N ASN A 290 -9.86 29.58 7.82
CA ASN A 290 -11.07 29.94 7.11
C ASN A 290 -11.14 29.62 5.60
N ASP A 291 -10.03 29.35 4.89
CA ASP A 291 -10.12 29.23 3.43
C ASP A 291 -9.74 27.87 2.83
N TYR A 292 -9.09 26.98 3.58
CA TYR A 292 -8.56 25.74 3.02
C TYR A 292 -9.49 24.52 3.12
N ASN A 293 -10.46 24.52 4.02
CA ASN A 293 -11.34 23.37 4.20
C ASN A 293 -12.33 23.16 3.04
N ALA A 294 -12.79 24.23 2.42
CA ALA A 294 -13.77 24.15 1.34
C ALA A 294 -13.18 23.59 0.04
N ASN A 295 -11.93 23.95 -0.29
CA ASN A 295 -11.31 23.54 -1.55
C ASN A 295 -10.74 22.10 -1.51
N TYR A 296 -10.27 21.63 -0.34
CA TYR A 296 -9.77 20.25 -0.20
C TYR A 296 -10.88 19.20 -0.35
N TRP A 297 -12.08 19.52 0.11
CA TRP A 297 -13.26 18.65 0.01
C TRP A 297 -13.79 18.54 -1.42
N ASN A 298 -13.73 19.59 -2.20
CA ASN A 298 -14.18 19.60 -3.58
C ASN A 298 -13.24 18.86 -4.54
N PHE A 299 -11.96 18.69 -4.19
CA PHE A 299 -10.98 18.05 -5.05
C PHE A 299 -10.99 16.50 -4.92
N TYR A 300 -11.40 15.96 -3.76
CA TYR A 300 -11.32 14.52 -3.46
C TYR A 300 -12.66 13.79 -3.36
N GLY A 301 -13.66 14.21 -4.10
CA GLY A 301 -14.84 13.38 -4.30
C GLY A 301 -16.11 13.84 -3.61
N GLY A 302 -16.21 15.09 -3.40
CA GLY A 302 -17.51 15.66 -3.18
C GLY A 302 -18.22 15.86 -4.51
N ASN A 303 -18.91 14.88 -5.06
CA ASN A 303 -20.08 15.21 -5.84
C ASN A 303 -21.01 15.95 -4.89
N GLY A 304 -21.11 17.25 -5.08
CA GLY A 304 -21.91 18.11 -4.24
C GLY A 304 -23.32 17.56 -4.15
N TRP A 305 -23.76 17.37 -2.95
CA TRP A 305 -25.16 17.29 -2.62
C TRP A 305 -25.69 18.72 -2.64
N SER A 306 -26.32 19.10 -3.73
CA SER A 306 -27.26 20.23 -3.78
C SER A 306 -28.63 19.74 -3.31
#